data_2d495566c91edebee41ba57c1c741d49
#
_entry.id   2d495566c91edebee41ba57c1c741d49
#
_cell.length_a   1.000
_cell.length_b   1.000
_cell.length_c   1.000
_cell.angle_alpha   90.00
_cell.angle_beta   90.00
_cell.angle_gamma   90.00
#
_symmetry.space_group_name_H-M   'P 1'
#
loop_
_entity.id
_entity.type
_entity.pdbx_description
1 polymer ?
#
loop_
_entity_poly.entity_id
_entity_poly.type
_entity_poly.pdbx_seq_one_letter_code
_entity_poly.pdbx_strand_id
1 'polypeptide(L)'
;MLELSFNQETVHKLLQASDKPLKAYNILFETQKLGIKSPTQVYRALDKLIELGKVHKIESKNVFVACSKINCSNQNSTFFLICDDCENIIELEDQKITDQLNKTCERYGSKYKNHTIEISGTYSNCN
;
A
#
# COMPACT_ATOMS: atom_id res chain seq x y z
N MET A 1 5.93 -19.09 10.25
CA MET A 1 5.27 -18.73 8.99
C MET A 1 3.81 -18.39 9.28
N LEU A 2 3.41 -17.21 8.89
CA LEU A 2 2.04 -16.77 9.12
C LEU A 2 1.16 -17.18 7.95
N GLU A 3 0.16 -18.00 8.23
CA GLU A 3 -0.81 -18.37 7.23
C GLU A 3 -1.91 -17.32 7.21
N LEU A 4 -2.31 -16.91 6.00
CA LEU A 4 -3.41 -15.99 5.85
C LEU A 4 -4.74 -16.75 5.98
N SER A 5 -5.73 -16.10 6.59
CA SER A 5 -7.08 -16.66 6.60
C SER A 5 -7.65 -16.64 5.18
N PHE A 6 -8.77 -17.33 4.97
CA PHE A 6 -9.45 -17.33 3.67
C PHE A 6 -9.76 -15.90 3.21
N ASN A 7 -10.28 -15.07 4.10
CA ASN A 7 -10.61 -13.68 3.73
C ASN A 7 -9.37 -12.88 3.39
N GLN A 8 -8.31 -13.01 4.18
CA GLN A 8 -7.06 -12.31 3.94
C GLN A 8 -6.44 -12.74 2.62
N GLU A 9 -6.39 -14.04 2.35
CA GLU A 9 -5.83 -14.56 1.11
C GLU A 9 -6.65 -14.11 -0.08
N THR A 10 -7.96 -14.13 0.01
CA THR A 10 -8.85 -13.71 -1.07
C THR A 10 -8.63 -12.25 -1.43
N VAL A 11 -8.58 -11.37 -0.44
CA VAL A 11 -8.34 -9.95 -0.65
C VAL A 11 -6.95 -9.71 -1.23
N HIS A 12 -5.94 -10.41 -0.70
CA HIS A 12 -4.56 -10.26 -1.17
C HIS A 12 -4.41 -10.66 -2.63
N LYS A 13 -5.00 -11.80 -3.01
CA LYS A 13 -4.95 -12.27 -4.40
C LYS A 13 -5.67 -11.31 -5.34
N LEU A 14 -6.79 -10.75 -4.91
CA LEU A 14 -7.52 -9.77 -5.71
C LEU A 14 -6.63 -8.56 -6.02
N LEU A 15 -5.95 -8.04 -5.00
CA LEU A 15 -5.06 -6.89 -5.19
C LEU A 15 -3.85 -7.24 -6.02
N GLN A 16 -3.28 -8.43 -5.85
CA GLN A 16 -2.13 -8.86 -6.66
C GLN A 16 -2.48 -9.00 -8.13
N ALA A 17 -3.71 -9.41 -8.43
CA ALA A 17 -4.16 -9.59 -9.80
C ALA A 17 -4.58 -8.29 -10.47
N SER A 18 -4.77 -7.23 -9.70
CA SER A 18 -5.23 -5.95 -10.25
C SER A 18 -4.07 -5.16 -10.83
N ASP A 19 -4.25 -4.64 -12.04
CA ASP A 19 -3.27 -3.77 -12.68
C ASP A 19 -3.26 -2.36 -12.09
N LYS A 20 -4.30 -2.02 -11.36
CA LYS A 20 -4.48 -0.68 -10.81
C LYS A 20 -4.80 -0.76 -9.33
N PRO A 21 -4.49 0.31 -8.57
CA PRO A 21 -4.95 0.39 -7.20
C PRO A 21 -6.47 0.31 -7.13
N LEU A 22 -6.98 -0.28 -6.07
CA LEU A 22 -8.42 -0.46 -5.91
C LEU A 22 -8.93 0.35 -4.72
N LYS A 23 -10.08 0.99 -4.92
CA LYS A 23 -10.80 1.63 -3.82
C LYS A 23 -11.51 0.56 -3.00
N ALA A 24 -11.82 0.90 -1.76
CA ALA A 24 -12.48 -0.04 -0.86
C ALA A 24 -13.77 -0.61 -1.48
N TYR A 25 -14.59 0.23 -2.10
CA TYR A 25 -15.85 -0.26 -2.64
C TYR A 25 -15.64 -1.22 -3.83
N ASN A 26 -14.57 -1.05 -4.60
CA ASN A 26 -14.22 -2.00 -5.66
C ASN A 26 -13.85 -3.36 -5.05
N ILE A 27 -13.09 -3.32 -3.97
CA ILE A 27 -12.70 -4.54 -3.27
C ILE A 27 -13.94 -5.23 -2.69
N LEU A 28 -14.84 -4.46 -2.08
CA LEU A 28 -16.08 -4.99 -1.52
C LEU A 28 -16.93 -5.65 -2.60
N PHE A 29 -17.04 -5.00 -3.76
CA PHE A 29 -17.84 -5.52 -4.88
C PHE A 29 -17.28 -6.86 -5.37
N GLU A 30 -15.97 -6.93 -5.56
CA GLU A 30 -15.33 -8.15 -6.08
C GLU A 30 -15.31 -9.27 -5.05
N THR A 31 -15.06 -8.96 -3.78
CA THR A 31 -15.02 -9.98 -2.73
C THR A 31 -16.42 -10.55 -2.43
N GLN A 32 -17.45 -9.75 -2.66
CA GLN A 32 -18.82 -10.23 -2.51
C GLN A 32 -19.10 -11.39 -3.47
N LYS A 33 -18.59 -11.31 -4.68
CA LYS A 33 -18.69 -12.38 -5.67
C LYS A 33 -17.92 -13.63 -5.23
N LEU A 34 -16.90 -13.45 -4.43
CA LEU A 34 -16.01 -14.53 -3.98
C LEU A 34 -16.41 -15.11 -2.63
N GLY A 35 -17.56 -14.70 -2.08
CA GLY A 35 -18.09 -15.28 -0.88
C GLY A 35 -17.90 -14.48 0.40
N ILE A 36 -17.26 -13.33 0.34
CA ILE A 36 -17.10 -12.46 1.50
C ILE A 36 -18.14 -11.36 1.40
N LYS A 37 -19.22 -11.50 2.16
CA LYS A 37 -20.38 -10.60 2.03
C LYS A 37 -20.36 -9.45 3.03
N SER A 38 -19.59 -9.56 4.10
CA SER A 38 -19.57 -8.54 5.15
C SER A 38 -18.47 -7.53 4.89
N PRO A 39 -18.79 -6.23 4.77
CA PRO A 39 -17.76 -5.19 4.65
C PRO A 39 -16.76 -5.21 5.81
N THR A 40 -17.25 -5.49 7.02
CA THR A 40 -16.39 -5.57 8.20
C THR A 40 -15.29 -6.61 8.03
N GLN A 41 -15.62 -7.77 7.45
CA GLN A 41 -14.64 -8.83 7.22
C GLN A 41 -13.58 -8.40 6.20
N VAL A 42 -13.98 -7.65 5.18
CA VAL A 42 -13.04 -7.13 4.18
C VAL A 42 -12.09 -6.12 4.81
N TYR A 43 -12.61 -5.18 5.60
CA TYR A 43 -11.77 -4.18 6.26
C TYR A 43 -10.81 -4.81 7.26
N ARG A 44 -11.25 -5.82 8.00
CA ARG A 44 -10.38 -6.55 8.91
C ARG A 44 -9.26 -7.26 8.15
N ALA A 45 -9.58 -7.85 7.01
CA ALA A 45 -8.58 -8.50 6.17
C ALA A 45 -7.56 -7.49 5.65
N LEU A 46 -8.02 -6.34 5.17
CA LEU A 46 -7.14 -5.27 4.70
C LEU A 46 -6.22 -4.78 5.81
N ASP A 47 -6.77 -4.52 7.00
CA ASP A 47 -5.99 -4.04 8.13
C ASP A 47 -4.88 -5.02 8.48
N LYS A 48 -5.20 -6.32 8.49
CA LYS A 48 -4.21 -7.35 8.79
C LYS A 48 -3.13 -7.42 7.71
N LEU A 49 -3.52 -7.33 6.45
CA LEU A 49 -2.56 -7.35 5.34
C LEU A 49 -1.63 -6.14 5.38
N ILE A 50 -2.15 -4.97 5.77
CA ILE A 50 -1.34 -3.77 5.94
C ILE A 50 -0.36 -3.98 7.09
N GLU A 51 -0.82 -4.51 8.20
CA GLU A 51 0.01 -4.80 9.35
C GLU A 51 1.17 -5.74 8.98
N LEU A 52 0.90 -6.72 8.11
CA LEU A 52 1.90 -7.68 7.66
C LEU A 52 2.80 -7.16 6.56
N GLY A 53 2.56 -5.95 6.06
CA GLY A 53 3.35 -5.36 4.98
C GLY A 53 3.02 -5.90 3.59
N LYS A 54 1.93 -6.65 3.45
CA LYS A 54 1.56 -7.25 2.16
C LYS A 54 0.69 -6.34 1.30
N VAL A 55 0.07 -5.35 1.91
CA VAL A 55 -0.80 -4.37 1.24
C VAL A 55 -0.43 -3.00 1.76
N HIS A 56 -0.47 -2.01 0.89
CA HIS A 56 -0.27 -0.61 1.26
C HIS A 56 -1.52 0.18 0.95
N LYS A 57 -1.84 1.11 1.83
CA LYS A 57 -2.92 2.07 1.60
C LYS A 57 -2.32 3.40 1.17
N ILE A 58 -2.81 3.95 0.07
CA ILE A 58 -2.41 5.27 -0.41
C ILE A 58 -3.43 6.26 0.14
N GLU A 59 -3.05 6.98 1.19
CA GLU A 59 -3.98 7.84 1.92
C GLU A 59 -4.53 8.99 1.06
N SER A 60 -3.69 9.59 0.23
CA SER A 60 -4.11 10.73 -0.58
C SER A 60 -5.16 10.37 -1.62
N LYS A 61 -5.21 9.11 -2.05
CA LYS A 61 -6.16 8.64 -3.06
C LYS A 61 -7.20 7.67 -2.48
N ASN A 62 -7.01 7.26 -1.23
CA ASN A 62 -7.88 6.30 -0.56
C ASN A 62 -8.04 5.01 -1.34
N VAL A 63 -6.90 4.47 -1.80
CA VAL A 63 -6.84 3.23 -2.57
C VAL A 63 -5.86 2.26 -1.91
N PHE A 64 -5.94 0.99 -2.30
CA PHE A 64 -5.10 -0.09 -1.77
C PHE A 64 -4.33 -0.73 -2.90
N VAL A 65 -3.07 -1.08 -2.63
CA VAL A 65 -2.21 -1.79 -3.59
C VAL A 65 -1.51 -2.94 -2.87
N ALA A 66 -1.28 -4.05 -3.58
CA ALA A 66 -0.43 -5.11 -3.07
C ALA A 66 1.02 -4.63 -3.09
N CYS A 67 1.80 -5.04 -2.09
CA CYS A 67 3.21 -4.69 -2.06
C CYS A 67 3.93 -5.29 -3.25
N SER A 68 4.70 -4.47 -3.96
CA SER A 68 5.43 -4.89 -5.15
C SER A 68 6.88 -5.29 -4.85
N LYS A 69 7.34 -5.10 -3.62
CA LYS A 69 8.71 -5.42 -3.24
C LYS A 69 8.82 -6.87 -2.80
N ILE A 70 9.98 -7.47 -3.11
CA ILE A 70 10.23 -8.87 -2.73
C ILE A 70 10.25 -9.04 -1.21
N ASN A 71 10.77 -8.05 -0.49
CA ASN A 71 10.93 -8.10 0.95
C ASN A 71 10.00 -7.15 1.67
N CYS A 72 8.73 -7.13 1.30
CA CYS A 72 7.74 -6.36 2.06
C CYS A 72 7.64 -6.95 3.46
N SER A 73 8.26 -6.27 4.39
CA SER A 73 8.18 -6.63 5.79
C SER A 73 7.19 -5.69 6.47
N ASN A 74 6.96 -5.91 7.75
CA ASN A 74 6.13 -5.04 8.56
C ASN A 74 6.78 -3.69 8.87
N GLN A 75 7.80 -3.31 8.11
CA GLN A 75 8.34 -1.96 8.19
C GLN A 75 7.32 -1.00 7.59
N ASN A 76 7.00 0.02 8.34
CA ASN A 76 5.93 0.94 7.98
C ASN A 76 6.35 2.05 7.03
N SER A 77 7.57 1.99 6.48
CA SER A 77 8.05 3.01 5.56
C SER A 77 7.52 2.76 4.15
N THR A 78 6.91 3.78 3.58
CA THR A 78 6.38 3.71 2.22
C THR A 78 6.78 4.96 1.44
N PHE A 79 7.03 4.78 0.15
CA PHE A 79 7.37 5.87 -0.75
C PHE A 79 6.72 5.57 -2.11
N PHE A 80 5.75 6.41 -2.50
CA PHE A 80 5.00 6.21 -3.73
C PHE A 80 5.07 7.43 -4.63
N LEU A 81 5.22 7.18 -5.93
CA LEU A 81 4.97 8.17 -6.96
C LEU A 81 3.60 7.88 -7.57
N ILE A 82 2.74 8.89 -7.59
CA ILE A 82 1.36 8.74 -8.04
C ILE A 82 1.15 9.63 -9.26
N CYS A 83 0.67 9.05 -10.36
CA CYS A 83 0.33 9.82 -11.55
C CYS A 83 -1.10 10.32 -11.44
N ASP A 84 -1.30 11.62 -11.54
CA ASP A 84 -2.63 12.20 -11.45
C ASP A 84 -3.48 11.93 -12.69
N ASP A 85 -2.84 11.65 -13.82
CA ASP A 85 -3.57 11.44 -15.08
C ASP A 85 -4.02 10.00 -15.27
N CYS A 86 -3.13 9.03 -15.06
CA CYS A 86 -3.45 7.62 -15.32
C CYS A 86 -3.68 6.82 -14.05
N GLU A 87 -3.50 7.44 -12.88
CA GLU A 87 -3.67 6.81 -11.57
C GLU A 87 -2.69 5.66 -11.29
N ASN A 88 -1.66 5.49 -12.12
CA ASN A 88 -0.62 4.51 -11.85
C ASN A 88 0.22 4.92 -10.66
N ILE A 89 0.67 3.93 -9.91
CA ILE A 89 1.45 4.15 -8.70
C ILE A 89 2.72 3.32 -8.78
N ILE A 90 3.85 3.94 -8.50
CA ILE A 90 5.14 3.27 -8.43
C ILE A 90 5.60 3.28 -6.99
N GLU A 91 5.87 2.11 -6.44
CA GLU A 91 6.45 1.98 -5.11
C GLU A 91 7.97 2.04 -5.22
N LEU A 92 8.58 2.94 -4.45
CA LEU A 92 10.01 3.18 -4.51
C LEU A 92 10.69 2.85 -3.19
N GLU A 93 11.98 2.63 -3.29
CA GLU A 93 12.87 2.53 -2.14
C GLU A 93 14.14 3.28 -2.48
N ASP A 94 14.49 4.29 -1.67
CA ASP A 94 15.67 5.11 -1.92
C ASP A 94 16.38 5.38 -0.60
N GLN A 95 17.53 4.74 -0.43
CA GLN A 95 18.30 4.84 0.80
C GLN A 95 18.79 6.27 1.06
N LYS A 96 19.08 7.02 0.00
CA LYS A 96 19.54 8.40 0.16
C LYS A 96 18.46 9.27 0.77
N ILE A 97 17.22 9.06 0.37
CA ILE A 97 16.08 9.80 0.93
C ILE A 97 15.89 9.41 2.39
N THR A 98 15.96 8.13 2.70
CA THR A 98 15.84 7.65 4.08
C THR A 98 16.93 8.26 4.96
N ASP A 99 18.17 8.28 4.48
CA ASP A 99 19.29 8.86 5.21
C ASP A 99 19.07 10.35 5.46
N GLN A 100 18.57 11.07 4.45
CA GLN A 100 18.29 12.50 4.59
C GLN A 100 17.19 12.76 5.61
N LEU A 101 16.14 11.94 5.62
CA LEU A 101 15.07 12.04 6.60
C LEU A 101 15.61 11.81 8.01
N ASN A 102 16.47 10.80 8.17
CA ASN A 102 17.09 10.51 9.46
C ASN A 102 17.91 11.71 9.96
N LYS A 103 18.74 12.28 9.09
CA LYS A 103 19.55 13.45 9.43
C LYS A 103 18.70 14.65 9.80
N THR A 104 17.61 14.84 9.08
CA THR A 104 16.68 15.93 9.39
C THR A 104 16.06 15.75 10.75
N CYS A 105 15.64 14.54 11.09
CA CYS A 105 15.09 14.26 12.41
C CYS A 105 16.12 14.54 13.51
N GLU A 106 17.36 14.11 13.33
CA GLU A 106 18.42 14.37 14.31
C GLU A 106 18.65 15.85 14.53
N ARG A 107 18.60 16.65 13.45
CA ARG A 107 18.78 18.09 13.53
C ARG A 107 17.75 18.74 14.45
N TYR A 108 16.55 18.20 14.51
CA TYR A 108 15.46 18.72 15.34
C TYR A 108 15.28 17.96 16.65
N GLY A 109 16.24 17.10 16.99
CA GLY A 109 16.19 16.37 18.26
C GLY A 109 15.19 15.22 18.28
N SER A 110 14.79 14.74 17.11
CA SER A 110 13.84 13.64 16.97
C SER A 110 14.57 12.38 16.54
N LYS A 111 14.07 11.25 17.02
CA LYS A 111 14.59 9.94 16.59
C LYS A 111 13.74 9.42 15.43
N TYR A 112 14.37 9.20 14.28
CA TYR A 112 13.68 8.69 13.11
C TYR A 112 13.20 7.26 13.32
N LYS A 113 11.98 6.95 12.94
CA LYS A 113 11.43 5.59 12.99
C LYS A 113 11.05 5.09 11.60
N ASN A 114 10.18 5.82 10.93
CA ASN A 114 9.69 5.43 9.60
C ASN A 114 9.13 6.66 8.91
N HIS A 115 8.71 6.47 7.66
CA HIS A 115 8.12 7.55 6.87
C HIS A 115 7.00 7.02 5.99
N THR A 116 6.11 7.92 5.61
CA THR A 116 5.13 7.70 4.55
C THR A 116 5.25 8.87 3.59
N ILE A 117 5.60 8.59 2.33
CA ILE A 117 5.79 9.61 1.31
C ILE A 117 4.90 9.28 0.12
N GLU A 118 4.07 10.24 -0.28
CA GLU A 118 3.21 10.13 -1.45
C GLU A 118 3.45 11.37 -2.29
N ILE A 119 4.02 11.19 -3.47
CA ILE A 119 4.33 12.30 -4.36
C ILE A 119 3.40 12.23 -5.57
N SER A 120 2.62 13.30 -5.76
CA SER A 120 1.72 13.42 -6.89
C SER A 120 2.42 14.13 -8.04
N GLY A 121 2.23 13.63 -9.24
CA GLY A 121 2.84 14.22 -10.43
C GLY A 121 2.23 13.63 -11.68
N THR A 122 2.93 13.78 -12.79
CA THR A 122 2.50 13.22 -14.07
C THR A 122 3.66 12.49 -14.69
N TYR A 123 3.46 11.22 -15.04
CA TYR A 123 4.51 10.44 -15.71
C TYR A 123 4.69 10.91 -17.15
N SER A 124 5.94 10.94 -17.62
CA SER A 124 6.24 11.35 -18.99
C SER A 124 5.61 10.43 -20.04
N ASN A 125 5.39 9.17 -19.70
CA ASN A 125 4.82 8.17 -20.61
C ASN A 125 3.37 7.82 -20.27
N CYS A 126 2.69 8.72 -19.58
CA CYS A 126 1.31 8.50 -19.20
C CYS A 126 0.40 8.70 -20.41
N ASN A 127 -0.44 7.72 -20.72
CA ASN A 127 -1.43 7.79 -21.79
C ASN A 127 -2.84 7.65 -21.22
#